data_88521838e037cb875889b264e9b32388
#
_entry.id   88521838e037cb875889b264e9b32388
#
_cell.length_a   1.000
_cell.length_b   1.000
_cell.length_c   1.000
_cell.angle_alpha   90.00
_cell.angle_beta   90.00
_cell.angle_gamma   90.00
#
_symmetry.space_group_name_H-M   'P 1'
#
loop_
_entity.id
_entity.type
_entity.pdbx_description
1 polymer ?
#
loop_
_entity_poly.entity_id
_entity_poly.type
_entity_poly.pdbx_seq_one_letter_code
_entity_poly.pdbx_strand_id
1 'polypeptide(L)'
;MNTTRRNVLIGGAAAVGSLVGGRALAAEETASRGIRIRFLGSGAAGWRKELAAKSPHMRRQSSVLLENRALIDFTRCSFDMLPKDCRPEVLFQTHSHGDHYNPKAAVESGVKRMYVHESWVAAARREVSEAAQKLSRPAPEVIALQFGRPVEECGMRFTCVPANHSTSRVTEGVLERTALYLVEKGPSRLLYATDTGGIPGDAARMIGIDPHVTKENFSRFAASSPYVSEPKAITAFVMEATDGDLDEDFRLFVHSSVQVVARTVAMLIKNGRYTPPPGQHAYITHLAIKYRGWPSEKIDAELPSTLRSAHDGLELVLG
;
A
#
# COMPACT_ATOMS: atom_id res chain seq x y z
N MET A 1 80.42 -19.77 21.87
CA MET A 1 79.14 -19.92 22.59
C MET A 1 78.02 -19.41 21.65
N ASN A 2 77.26 -20.34 21.08
CA ASN A 2 76.21 -20.10 20.12
C ASN A 2 74.90 -20.04 20.83
N THR A 3 74.12 -18.97 20.56
CA THR A 3 72.71 -18.91 20.89
C THR A 3 71.90 -18.59 19.65
N THR A 4 71.21 -19.61 19.18
CA THR A 4 70.30 -19.64 18.04
C THR A 4 68.99 -18.93 18.40
N ARG A 5 68.62 -17.91 17.64
CA ARG A 5 67.26 -17.30 17.71
C ARG A 5 66.31 -18.04 16.78
N ARG A 6 65.27 -18.62 17.31
CA ARG A 6 64.11 -19.14 16.56
C ARG A 6 63.14 -17.99 16.31
N ASN A 7 62.88 -17.70 15.03
CA ASN A 7 61.79 -16.85 14.60
C ASN A 7 60.49 -17.67 14.57
N VAL A 8 59.47 -17.22 15.30
CA VAL A 8 58.10 -17.74 15.22
C VAL A 8 57.35 -16.84 14.28
N LEU A 9 56.98 -17.37 13.10
CA LEU A 9 55.98 -16.79 12.20
C LEU A 9 54.60 -17.09 12.77
N ILE A 10 53.88 -16.08 13.22
CA ILE A 10 52.45 -16.16 13.53
C ILE A 10 51.73 -15.69 12.28
N GLY A 11 51.06 -16.63 11.60
CA GLY A 11 50.26 -16.38 10.43
C GLY A 11 48.98 -15.60 10.77
N GLY A 12 48.78 -14.46 10.12
CA GLY A 12 47.55 -13.73 10.14
C GLY A 12 46.56 -14.34 9.15
N ALA A 13 45.56 -15.06 9.67
CA ALA A 13 44.38 -15.47 8.91
C ALA A 13 43.14 -15.32 9.78
N ALA A 14 42.63 -14.10 9.89
CA ALA A 14 41.28 -13.84 10.45
C ALA A 14 40.85 -12.41 10.20
N ALA A 15 40.27 -12.09 9.05
CA ALA A 15 39.47 -10.89 8.88
C ALA A 15 38.63 -10.83 7.59
N VAL A 16 38.13 -11.96 7.06
CA VAL A 16 37.21 -11.93 5.89
C VAL A 16 35.81 -12.47 6.24
N GLY A 17 35.64 -13.12 7.39
CA GLY A 17 34.37 -13.75 7.76
C GLY A 17 33.29 -12.82 8.37
N SER A 18 33.66 -11.64 8.91
CA SER A 18 32.70 -10.81 9.69
C SER A 18 31.85 -9.82 8.87
N LEU A 19 32.26 -9.48 7.66
CA LEU A 19 31.53 -8.52 6.82
C LEU A 19 30.34 -9.15 6.07
N VAL A 20 30.40 -10.43 5.76
CA VAL A 20 29.29 -11.11 5.06
C VAL A 20 28.19 -11.50 6.06
N GLY A 21 28.56 -11.95 7.26
CA GLY A 21 27.59 -12.27 8.33
C GLY A 21 26.83 -11.03 8.83
N GLY A 22 27.49 -9.89 8.98
CA GLY A 22 26.87 -8.65 9.42
C GLY A 22 25.85 -8.10 8.42
N ARG A 23 26.08 -8.23 7.11
CA ARG A 23 25.12 -7.82 6.08
C ARG A 23 23.91 -8.74 6.00
N ALA A 24 24.09 -10.05 6.17
CA ALA A 24 22.98 -11.00 6.17
C ALA A 24 22.09 -10.82 7.40
N LEU A 25 22.67 -10.68 8.60
CA LEU A 25 21.93 -10.43 9.83
C LEU A 25 21.18 -9.08 9.80
N ALA A 26 21.80 -8.02 9.29
CA ALA A 26 21.14 -6.71 9.14
C ALA A 26 20.01 -6.75 8.10
N ALA A 27 20.17 -7.50 7.00
CA ALA A 27 19.12 -7.69 6.00
C ALA A 27 17.94 -8.50 6.57
N GLU A 28 18.22 -9.54 7.35
CA GLU A 28 17.22 -10.39 8.01
C GLU A 28 16.48 -9.63 9.12
N GLU A 29 17.17 -8.80 9.89
CA GLU A 29 16.59 -7.93 10.91
C GLU A 29 15.74 -6.81 10.29
N THR A 30 16.14 -6.24 9.16
CA THR A 30 15.34 -5.26 8.41
C THR A 30 14.09 -5.92 7.81
N ALA A 31 14.21 -7.13 7.26
CA ALA A 31 13.08 -7.91 6.77
C ALA A 31 12.08 -8.27 7.88
N SER A 32 12.55 -8.45 9.14
CA SER A 32 11.68 -8.68 10.30
C SER A 32 10.95 -7.42 10.77
N ARG A 33 11.47 -6.23 10.50
CA ARG A 33 10.92 -4.94 10.94
C ARG A 33 10.04 -4.25 9.91
N GLY A 34 10.24 -4.47 8.60
CA GLY A 34 9.48 -3.86 7.53
C GLY A 34 8.18 -4.60 7.21
N ILE A 35 7.37 -3.97 6.36
CA ILE A 35 6.17 -4.57 5.75
C ILE A 35 6.55 -5.06 4.35
N ARG A 36 6.45 -6.37 4.13
CA ARG A 36 6.61 -6.94 2.78
C ARG A 36 5.38 -6.61 1.96
N ILE A 37 5.57 -5.96 0.83
CA ILE A 37 4.53 -5.64 -0.14
C ILE A 37 4.90 -6.21 -1.51
N ARG A 38 3.93 -6.85 -2.17
CA ARG A 38 4.00 -7.23 -3.58
C ARG A 38 2.87 -6.56 -4.34
N PHE A 39 3.21 -5.85 -5.39
CA PHE A 39 2.23 -5.26 -6.30
C PHE A 39 1.72 -6.33 -7.27
N LEU A 40 0.47 -6.76 -7.11
CA LEU A 40 -0.20 -7.69 -8.02
C LEU A 40 -0.74 -6.95 -9.25
N GLY A 41 -0.95 -5.67 -9.11
CA GLY A 41 -1.30 -4.73 -10.14
C GLY A 41 -1.00 -3.31 -9.70
N SER A 42 -0.57 -2.47 -10.64
CA SER A 42 -0.14 -1.09 -10.40
C SER A 42 -0.80 -0.07 -11.35
N GLY A 43 -1.74 -0.51 -12.17
CA GLY A 43 -2.49 0.31 -13.10
C GLY A 43 -3.89 0.64 -12.59
N ALA A 44 -4.51 1.66 -13.21
CA ALA A 44 -5.90 2.03 -13.03
C ALA A 44 -6.83 1.16 -13.91
N ALA A 45 -8.09 1.56 -13.99
CA ALA A 45 -9.09 0.95 -14.87
C ALA A 45 -8.60 0.82 -16.31
N GLY A 46 -9.17 -0.13 -17.06
CA GLY A 46 -8.92 -0.29 -18.49
C GLY A 46 -7.93 -1.38 -18.87
N TRP A 47 -7.45 -2.19 -17.92
CA TRP A 47 -6.71 -3.40 -18.26
C TRP A 47 -7.63 -4.39 -19.01
N ARG A 48 -7.13 -4.89 -20.14
CA ARG A 48 -7.77 -5.95 -20.93
C ARG A 48 -6.69 -6.90 -21.43
N LYS A 49 -6.99 -8.20 -21.43
CA LYS A 49 -6.05 -9.25 -21.83
C LYS A 49 -5.52 -9.04 -23.25
N GLU A 50 -6.37 -8.59 -24.16
CA GLU A 50 -6.02 -8.33 -25.56
C GLU A 50 -5.08 -7.12 -25.70
N LEU A 51 -5.21 -6.12 -24.84
CA LEU A 51 -4.31 -4.97 -24.81
C LEU A 51 -2.98 -5.35 -24.14
N ALA A 52 -3.01 -6.13 -23.08
CA ALA A 52 -1.82 -6.63 -22.39
C ALA A 52 -0.97 -7.53 -23.31
N ALA A 53 -1.61 -8.32 -24.19
CA ALA A 53 -0.90 -9.12 -25.19
C ALA A 53 -0.13 -8.27 -26.23
N LYS A 54 -0.55 -7.02 -26.44
CA LYS A 54 0.09 -6.07 -27.37
C LYS A 54 1.06 -5.11 -26.70
N SER A 55 1.02 -4.99 -25.37
CA SER A 55 1.85 -4.08 -24.60
C SER A 55 2.38 -4.80 -23.35
N PRO A 56 3.66 -5.22 -23.34
CA PRO A 56 4.24 -5.96 -22.22
C PRO A 56 4.30 -5.14 -20.93
N HIS A 57 4.16 -3.81 -21.00
CA HIS A 57 4.16 -2.91 -19.86
C HIS A 57 2.76 -2.48 -19.43
N MET A 58 1.71 -3.10 -20.00
CA MET A 58 0.33 -2.83 -19.56
C MET A 58 0.12 -3.33 -18.13
N ARG A 59 -0.15 -2.41 -17.23
CA ARG A 59 -0.33 -2.71 -15.82
C ARG A 59 -1.73 -3.24 -15.52
N ARG A 60 -1.81 -4.26 -14.65
CA ARG A 60 -3.06 -4.77 -14.10
C ARG A 60 -3.69 -3.75 -13.16
N GLN A 61 -4.96 -3.91 -12.91
CA GLN A 61 -5.72 -3.12 -11.95
C GLN A 61 -5.07 -3.18 -10.56
N SER A 62 -5.07 -2.06 -9.85
CA SER A 62 -4.37 -1.89 -8.57
C SER A 62 -4.77 -2.94 -7.56
N SER A 63 -3.77 -3.64 -7.04
CA SER A 63 -3.92 -4.68 -6.04
C SER A 63 -2.57 -4.95 -5.40
N VAL A 64 -2.54 -5.10 -4.09
CA VAL A 64 -1.30 -5.45 -3.36
C VAL A 64 -1.52 -6.61 -2.42
N LEU A 65 -0.47 -7.38 -2.21
CA LEU A 65 -0.37 -8.46 -1.24
C LEU A 65 0.67 -8.09 -0.18
N LEU A 66 0.23 -8.07 1.08
CA LEU A 66 1.06 -7.75 2.23
C LEU A 66 1.38 -9.03 3.01
N GLU A 67 2.66 -9.23 3.38
CA GLU A 67 3.15 -10.38 4.15
C GLU A 67 2.73 -11.75 3.58
N ASN A 68 2.42 -11.83 2.28
CA ASN A 68 1.83 -13.00 1.63
C ASN A 68 0.50 -13.49 2.26
N ARG A 69 -0.19 -12.65 3.03
CA ARG A 69 -1.38 -13.02 3.81
C ARG A 69 -2.57 -12.09 3.66
N ALA A 70 -2.35 -10.79 3.47
CA ALA A 70 -3.43 -9.80 3.37
C ALA A 70 -3.42 -9.12 2.00
N LEU A 71 -4.58 -9.05 1.37
CA LEU A 71 -4.80 -8.31 0.12
C LEU A 71 -5.39 -6.94 0.43
N ILE A 72 -4.99 -5.92 -0.34
CA ILE A 72 -5.75 -4.68 -0.49
C ILE A 72 -6.15 -4.57 -1.94
N ASP A 73 -7.45 -4.54 -2.19
CA ASP A 73 -8.12 -4.65 -3.48
C ASP A 73 -7.73 -5.91 -4.27
N PHE A 74 -8.68 -6.49 -4.97
CA PHE A 74 -8.38 -7.68 -5.74
C PHE A 74 -9.42 -7.94 -6.84
N THR A 75 -8.92 -8.08 -8.05
CA THR A 75 -9.73 -8.36 -9.23
C THR A 75 -9.21 -9.57 -9.99
N ARG A 76 -9.98 -10.02 -10.98
CA ARG A 76 -9.62 -11.23 -11.75
C ARG A 76 -8.30 -11.12 -12.50
N CYS A 77 -7.90 -9.92 -12.89
CA CYS A 77 -6.64 -9.73 -13.64
C CYS A 77 -5.38 -9.87 -12.77
N SER A 78 -5.53 -9.95 -11.45
CA SER A 78 -4.40 -10.07 -10.52
C SER A 78 -4.13 -11.51 -10.04
N PHE A 79 -4.97 -12.50 -10.45
CA PHE A 79 -4.81 -13.88 -9.98
C PHE A 79 -3.49 -14.53 -10.35
N ASP A 80 -3.03 -14.35 -11.58
CA ASP A 80 -1.79 -14.94 -12.08
C ASP A 80 -0.53 -14.28 -11.52
N MET A 81 -0.69 -13.18 -10.76
CA MET A 81 0.37 -12.49 -10.04
C MET A 81 0.51 -12.98 -8.59
N LEU A 82 -0.47 -13.71 -8.07
CA LEU A 82 -0.33 -14.35 -6.75
C LEU A 82 0.79 -15.42 -6.81
N PRO A 83 1.68 -15.48 -5.81
CA PRO A 83 2.62 -16.58 -5.70
C PRO A 83 1.88 -17.92 -5.63
N LYS A 84 2.39 -18.95 -6.29
CA LYS A 84 1.70 -20.27 -6.43
C LYS A 84 1.27 -20.89 -5.09
N ASP A 85 2.09 -20.71 -4.06
CA ASP A 85 1.86 -21.28 -2.72
C ASP A 85 1.21 -20.27 -1.77
N CYS A 86 0.90 -19.07 -2.24
CA CYS A 86 0.25 -18.05 -1.44
C CYS A 86 -1.23 -18.40 -1.23
N ARG A 87 -1.68 -18.25 0.02
CA ARG A 87 -3.08 -18.40 0.41
C ARG A 87 -3.44 -17.18 1.26
N PRO A 88 -3.88 -16.08 0.64
CA PRO A 88 -4.26 -14.89 1.38
C PRO A 88 -5.42 -15.24 2.33
N GLU A 89 -5.37 -14.66 3.52
CA GLU A 89 -6.33 -14.94 4.58
C GLU A 89 -7.44 -13.89 4.64
N VAL A 90 -7.07 -12.64 4.31
CA VAL A 90 -7.96 -11.49 4.41
C VAL A 90 -7.84 -10.59 3.19
N LEU A 91 -8.94 -9.88 2.88
CA LEU A 91 -9.03 -8.91 1.80
C LEU A 91 -9.61 -7.61 2.35
N PHE A 92 -8.89 -6.51 2.21
CA PHE A 92 -9.34 -5.16 2.49
C PHE A 92 -9.75 -4.49 1.19
N GLN A 93 -10.93 -3.88 1.16
CA GLN A 93 -11.41 -3.17 -0.03
C GLN A 93 -11.41 -1.67 0.22
N THR A 94 -10.87 -0.91 -0.73
CA THR A 94 -10.87 0.55 -0.69
C THR A 94 -12.25 1.10 -1.05
N HIS A 95 -12.85 0.58 -2.12
CA HIS A 95 -14.16 0.97 -2.62
C HIS A 95 -14.70 -0.04 -3.65
N SER A 96 -15.87 0.24 -4.20
CA SER A 96 -16.62 -0.72 -5.03
C SER A 96 -16.45 -0.56 -6.55
N HIS A 97 -15.55 0.27 -7.05
CA HIS A 97 -15.29 0.35 -8.49
C HIS A 97 -14.75 -0.98 -9.02
N GLY A 98 -15.10 -1.32 -10.26
CA GLY A 98 -14.83 -2.63 -10.84
C GLY A 98 -13.35 -2.94 -11.11
N ASP A 99 -12.48 -1.97 -11.01
CA ASP A 99 -11.02 -2.12 -11.07
C ASP A 99 -10.36 -2.35 -9.70
N HIS A 100 -11.14 -2.27 -8.63
CA HIS A 100 -10.72 -2.59 -7.26
C HIS A 100 -11.49 -3.78 -6.69
N TYR A 101 -12.79 -3.85 -6.94
CA TYR A 101 -13.70 -4.81 -6.36
C TYR A 101 -14.28 -5.75 -7.40
N ASN A 102 -14.16 -7.05 -7.13
CA ASN A 102 -14.85 -8.09 -7.89
C ASN A 102 -15.29 -9.22 -6.94
N PRO A 103 -16.61 -9.38 -6.69
CA PRO A 103 -17.10 -10.36 -5.72
C PRO A 103 -16.75 -11.81 -6.08
N LYS A 104 -16.67 -12.16 -7.38
CA LYS A 104 -16.22 -13.48 -7.81
C LYS A 104 -14.75 -13.69 -7.49
N ALA A 105 -13.89 -12.67 -7.75
CA ALA A 105 -12.48 -12.75 -7.42
C ALA A 105 -12.26 -12.88 -5.91
N ALA A 106 -13.02 -12.16 -5.09
CA ALA A 106 -12.96 -12.29 -3.63
C ALA A 106 -13.25 -13.74 -3.18
N VAL A 107 -14.30 -14.38 -3.73
CA VAL A 107 -14.62 -15.77 -3.43
C VAL A 107 -13.55 -16.74 -3.97
N GLU A 108 -13.11 -16.55 -5.21
CA GLU A 108 -12.11 -17.42 -5.85
C GLU A 108 -10.74 -17.34 -5.18
N SER A 109 -10.38 -16.19 -4.58
CA SER A 109 -9.10 -16.02 -3.84
C SER A 109 -8.99 -16.91 -2.61
N GLY A 110 -10.14 -17.35 -2.06
CA GLY A 110 -10.18 -18.21 -0.88
C GLY A 110 -9.92 -17.50 0.44
N VAL A 111 -9.93 -16.16 0.46
CA VAL A 111 -9.84 -15.40 1.72
C VAL A 111 -10.97 -15.76 2.66
N LYS A 112 -10.69 -15.76 3.95
CA LYS A 112 -11.67 -16.10 4.99
C LYS A 112 -12.52 -14.91 5.39
N ARG A 113 -11.94 -13.70 5.37
CA ARG A 113 -12.58 -12.44 5.75
C ARG A 113 -12.35 -11.39 4.69
N MET A 114 -13.36 -10.57 4.44
CA MET A 114 -13.30 -9.40 3.59
C MET A 114 -13.78 -8.18 4.36
N TYR A 115 -12.97 -7.15 4.39
CA TYR A 115 -13.21 -5.91 5.11
C TYR A 115 -13.61 -4.80 4.13
N VAL A 116 -14.73 -4.14 4.40
CA VAL A 116 -15.26 -3.01 3.62
C VAL A 116 -15.74 -1.91 4.55
N HIS A 117 -15.77 -0.66 4.09
CA HIS A 117 -16.36 0.42 4.89
C HIS A 117 -17.86 0.16 5.14
N GLU A 118 -18.34 0.50 6.33
CA GLU A 118 -19.73 0.22 6.77
C GLU A 118 -20.80 0.76 5.82
N SER A 119 -20.53 1.86 5.09
CA SER A 119 -21.47 2.50 4.17
C SER A 119 -21.96 1.60 3.02
N TRP A 120 -21.26 0.50 2.72
CA TRP A 120 -21.64 -0.42 1.64
C TRP A 120 -21.53 -1.91 2.00
N VAL A 121 -21.33 -2.22 3.28
CA VAL A 121 -21.19 -3.61 3.76
C VAL A 121 -22.40 -4.49 3.42
N ALA A 122 -23.61 -3.95 3.45
CA ALA A 122 -24.82 -4.69 3.10
C ALA A 122 -24.84 -5.12 1.62
N ALA A 123 -24.41 -4.22 0.72
CA ALA A 123 -24.26 -4.53 -0.69
C ALA A 123 -23.18 -5.59 -0.92
N ALA A 124 -22.00 -5.42 -0.30
CA ALA A 124 -20.90 -6.37 -0.42
C ALA A 124 -21.30 -7.77 0.06
N ARG A 125 -21.98 -7.88 1.20
CA ARG A 125 -22.48 -9.16 1.72
C ARG A 125 -23.38 -9.88 0.72
N ARG A 126 -24.35 -9.16 0.15
CA ARG A 126 -25.25 -9.71 -0.86
C ARG A 126 -24.49 -10.17 -2.10
N GLU A 127 -23.65 -9.32 -2.68
CA GLU A 127 -22.94 -9.59 -3.92
C GLU A 127 -21.93 -10.75 -3.79
N VAL A 128 -21.22 -10.82 -2.66
CA VAL A 128 -20.28 -11.91 -2.35
C VAL A 128 -21.03 -13.22 -2.11
N SER A 129 -22.17 -13.19 -1.40
CA SER A 129 -23.03 -14.38 -1.21
C SER A 129 -23.55 -14.92 -2.53
N GLU A 130 -24.05 -14.05 -3.41
CA GLU A 130 -24.49 -14.44 -4.76
C GLU A 130 -23.35 -15.02 -5.60
N ALA A 131 -22.17 -14.43 -5.53
CA ALA A 131 -20.99 -14.93 -6.23
C ALA A 131 -20.59 -16.33 -5.70
N ALA A 132 -20.60 -16.51 -4.38
CA ALA A 132 -20.28 -17.77 -3.73
C ALA A 132 -21.26 -18.90 -4.15
N GLN A 133 -22.57 -18.62 -4.18
CA GLN A 133 -23.58 -19.53 -4.68
C GLN A 133 -23.33 -19.93 -6.15
N LYS A 134 -23.10 -18.95 -7.03
CA LYS A 134 -22.81 -19.19 -8.46
C LYS A 134 -21.54 -20.01 -8.70
N LEU A 135 -20.56 -19.89 -7.82
CA LEU A 135 -19.28 -20.60 -7.89
C LEU A 135 -19.28 -21.93 -7.11
N SER A 136 -20.35 -22.23 -6.37
CA SER A 136 -20.41 -23.37 -5.45
C SER A 136 -19.20 -23.42 -4.50
N ARG A 137 -18.84 -22.25 -3.92
CA ARG A 137 -17.72 -22.06 -2.98
C ARG A 137 -18.19 -21.36 -1.72
N PRO A 138 -17.48 -21.56 -0.59
CA PRO A 138 -17.77 -20.79 0.62
C PRO A 138 -17.54 -19.29 0.39
N ALA A 139 -18.44 -18.47 0.91
CA ALA A 139 -18.28 -17.02 0.92
C ALA A 139 -17.30 -16.62 2.04
N PRO A 140 -16.43 -15.62 1.83
CA PRO A 140 -15.74 -14.98 2.94
C PRO A 140 -16.75 -14.27 3.87
N GLU A 141 -16.41 -14.18 5.15
CA GLU A 141 -17.13 -13.31 6.07
C GLU A 141 -16.89 -11.85 5.69
N VAL A 142 -17.95 -11.07 5.46
CA VAL A 142 -17.84 -9.65 5.12
C VAL A 142 -18.05 -8.79 6.36
N ILE A 143 -17.01 -8.06 6.77
CA ILE A 143 -16.92 -7.30 8.01
C ILE A 143 -16.90 -5.80 7.72
N ALA A 144 -17.70 -5.05 8.49
CA ALA A 144 -17.75 -3.60 8.39
C ALA A 144 -16.54 -2.93 9.06
N LEU A 145 -15.92 -1.95 8.38
CA LEU A 145 -14.93 -1.05 8.93
C LEU A 145 -15.54 0.32 9.21
N GLN A 146 -15.01 0.99 10.22
CA GLN A 146 -15.28 2.39 10.52
C GLN A 146 -13.98 3.21 10.40
N PHE A 147 -14.07 4.41 9.88
CA PHE A 147 -12.91 5.29 9.80
C PHE A 147 -12.28 5.55 11.15
N GLY A 148 -10.93 5.52 11.19
CA GLY A 148 -10.14 5.74 12.39
C GLY A 148 -10.16 4.59 13.40
N ARG A 149 -10.92 3.52 13.18
CA ARG A 149 -10.94 2.34 14.05
C ARG A 149 -10.07 1.23 13.47
N PRO A 150 -8.97 0.86 14.15
CA PRO A 150 -8.09 -0.17 13.66
C PRO A 150 -8.66 -1.58 13.87
N VAL A 151 -8.23 -2.49 12.98
CA VAL A 151 -8.40 -3.94 13.13
C VAL A 151 -7.05 -4.63 13.04
N GLU A 152 -6.88 -5.73 13.77
CA GLU A 152 -5.65 -6.52 13.78
C GLU A 152 -5.84 -7.77 12.91
N GLU A 153 -5.03 -7.90 11.86
CA GLU A 153 -5.05 -9.05 10.96
C GLU A 153 -3.65 -9.44 10.51
N CYS A 154 -3.38 -10.73 10.45
CA CYS A 154 -2.12 -11.28 9.93
C CYS A 154 -0.86 -10.71 10.60
N GLY A 155 -0.95 -10.28 11.87
CA GLY A 155 0.15 -9.64 12.61
C GLY A 155 0.39 -8.19 12.22
N MET A 156 -0.55 -7.56 11.54
CA MET A 156 -0.55 -6.15 11.15
C MET A 156 -1.81 -5.46 11.67
N ARG A 157 -1.69 -4.17 11.91
CA ARG A 157 -2.81 -3.29 12.27
C ARG A 157 -3.22 -2.47 11.05
N PHE A 158 -4.50 -2.55 10.69
CA PHE A 158 -5.09 -1.82 9.58
C PHE A 158 -6.02 -0.74 10.10
N THR A 159 -5.77 0.51 9.72
CA THR A 159 -6.67 1.63 10.01
C THR A 159 -7.23 2.17 8.70
N CYS A 160 -8.54 2.04 8.54
CA CYS A 160 -9.29 2.60 7.44
C CYS A 160 -9.50 4.10 7.67
N VAL A 161 -9.20 4.95 6.67
CA VAL A 161 -9.41 6.41 6.73
C VAL A 161 -10.04 6.91 5.43
N PRO A 162 -10.76 8.06 5.44
CA PRO A 162 -11.44 8.54 4.24
C PRO A 162 -10.48 8.89 3.11
N ALA A 163 -10.88 8.55 1.89
CA ALA A 163 -10.26 9.02 0.65
C ALA A 163 -11.05 10.21 0.07
N ASN A 164 -10.39 11.01 -0.75
CA ASN A 164 -11.03 12.03 -1.58
C ASN A 164 -11.34 11.42 -2.96
N HIS A 165 -12.32 10.53 -2.96
CA HIS A 165 -12.80 9.83 -4.16
C HIS A 165 -14.29 9.55 -4.00
N SER A 166 -15.03 9.44 -5.10
CA SER A 166 -16.46 9.20 -5.06
C SER A 166 -16.86 8.04 -5.94
N THR A 167 -17.82 7.27 -5.45
CA THR A 167 -18.54 6.28 -6.23
C THR A 167 -19.99 6.75 -6.43
N SER A 168 -20.70 6.19 -7.40
CA SER A 168 -22.13 6.42 -7.57
C SER A 168 -22.99 5.43 -6.79
N ARG A 169 -22.36 4.53 -6.02
CA ARG A 169 -23.07 3.49 -5.28
C ARG A 169 -23.81 4.08 -4.07
N VAL A 170 -25.08 3.77 -4.00
CA VAL A 170 -25.93 4.04 -2.83
C VAL A 170 -26.45 2.71 -2.31
N THR A 171 -26.24 2.44 -1.02
CA THR A 171 -26.71 1.23 -0.32
C THR A 171 -27.63 1.65 0.80
N GLU A 172 -28.90 1.24 0.74
CA GLU A 172 -29.90 1.57 1.76
C GLU A 172 -30.02 3.09 2.04
N GLY A 173 -29.89 3.90 1.00
CA GLY A 173 -29.93 5.37 1.11
C GLY A 173 -28.62 6.02 1.54
N VAL A 174 -27.56 5.26 1.79
CA VAL A 174 -26.23 5.77 2.17
C VAL A 174 -25.30 5.74 0.98
N LEU A 175 -24.71 6.90 0.66
CA LEU A 175 -23.66 6.99 -0.36
C LEU A 175 -22.39 6.29 0.15
N GLU A 176 -21.80 5.47 -0.69
CA GLU A 176 -20.53 4.78 -0.40
C GLU A 176 -19.43 5.77 -0.05
N ARG A 177 -18.67 5.45 1.00
CA ARG A 177 -17.46 6.16 1.41
C ARG A 177 -16.24 5.33 1.01
N THR A 178 -15.31 5.98 0.34
CA THR A 178 -14.06 5.38 -0.13
C THR A 178 -12.96 5.49 0.90
N ALA A 179 -12.01 4.56 0.88
CA ALA A 179 -11.05 4.37 1.95
C ALA A 179 -9.60 4.32 1.48
N LEU A 180 -8.71 4.88 2.30
CA LEU A 180 -7.28 4.61 2.32
C LEU A 180 -6.94 3.72 3.50
N TYR A 181 -5.76 3.10 3.49
CA TYR A 181 -5.31 2.25 4.59
C TYR A 181 -3.95 2.69 5.14
N LEU A 182 -3.91 2.95 6.45
CA LEU A 182 -2.66 2.89 7.20
C LEU A 182 -2.47 1.45 7.67
N VAL A 183 -1.32 0.86 7.34
CA VAL A 183 -0.91 -0.48 7.78
C VAL A 183 0.30 -0.35 8.68
N GLU A 184 0.24 -0.93 9.87
CA GLU A 184 1.32 -0.88 10.85
C GLU A 184 1.80 -2.29 11.20
N LYS A 185 3.13 -2.48 11.29
CA LYS A 185 3.78 -3.71 11.75
C LYS A 185 5.04 -3.33 12.53
N GLY A 186 5.04 -3.53 13.83
CA GLY A 186 6.13 -3.05 14.69
C GLY A 186 6.35 -1.54 14.51
N PRO A 187 7.57 -1.09 14.17
CA PRO A 187 7.86 0.32 13.94
C PRO A 187 7.39 0.83 12.57
N SER A 188 7.10 -0.05 11.64
CA SER A 188 6.79 0.29 10.25
C SER A 188 5.35 0.76 10.10
N ARG A 189 5.16 1.86 9.37
CA ARG A 189 3.87 2.48 9.10
C ARG A 189 3.75 2.81 7.61
N LEU A 190 3.00 2.01 6.89
CA LEU A 190 2.73 2.18 5.46
C LEU A 190 1.39 2.88 5.27
N LEU A 191 1.38 4.03 4.62
CA LEU A 191 0.17 4.61 4.05
C LEU A 191 0.00 4.13 2.61
N TYR A 192 -1.05 3.35 2.36
CA TYR A 192 -1.49 2.94 1.04
C TYR A 192 -2.69 3.77 0.62
N ALA A 193 -2.50 4.66 -0.35
CA ALA A 193 -3.45 5.68 -0.76
C ALA A 193 -3.74 5.56 -2.27
N THR A 194 -4.66 4.67 -2.61
CA THR A 194 -5.16 4.54 -3.99
C THR A 194 -6.50 5.27 -4.13
N ASP A 195 -6.78 5.77 -5.31
CA ASP A 195 -8.01 6.51 -5.66
C ASP A 195 -8.34 7.63 -4.67
N THR A 196 -7.55 8.71 -4.78
CA THR A 196 -7.75 9.89 -3.95
C THR A 196 -7.14 11.15 -4.58
N GLY A 197 -7.91 12.21 -4.68
CA GLY A 197 -7.43 13.55 -5.01
C GLY A 197 -6.72 14.22 -3.83
N GLY A 198 -5.51 13.74 -3.48
CA GLY A 198 -4.79 14.15 -2.28
C GLY A 198 -5.20 13.37 -1.02
N ILE A 199 -4.64 13.73 0.13
CA ILE A 199 -4.97 13.15 1.43
C ILE A 199 -5.92 14.10 2.16
N PRO A 200 -7.17 13.69 2.48
CA PRO A 200 -8.09 14.50 3.26
C PRO A 200 -7.52 14.89 4.62
N GLY A 201 -7.82 16.10 5.09
CA GLY A 201 -7.29 16.61 6.36
C GLY A 201 -7.73 15.80 7.57
N ASP A 202 -8.95 15.27 7.57
CA ASP A 202 -9.45 14.36 8.61
C ASP A 202 -8.72 13.00 8.56
N ALA A 203 -8.46 12.45 7.38
CA ALA A 203 -7.64 11.27 7.23
C ALA A 203 -6.22 11.49 7.80
N ALA A 204 -5.59 12.61 7.46
CA ALA A 204 -4.27 12.96 7.97
C ALA A 204 -4.25 13.06 9.52
N ARG A 205 -5.32 13.61 10.12
CA ARG A 205 -5.47 13.66 11.59
C ARG A 205 -5.67 12.29 12.20
N MET A 206 -6.48 11.45 11.61
CA MET A 206 -6.74 10.08 12.10
C MET A 206 -5.48 9.24 12.17
N ILE A 207 -4.52 9.46 11.28
CA ILE A 207 -3.26 8.69 11.23
C ILE A 207 -2.04 9.46 11.76
N GLY A 208 -2.24 10.66 12.31
CA GLY A 208 -1.19 11.44 13.00
C GLY A 208 -0.18 12.12 12.08
N ILE A 209 -0.48 12.29 10.78
CA ILE A 209 0.42 12.95 9.82
C ILE A 209 0.05 14.41 9.50
N ASP A 210 -1.04 14.94 10.06
CA ASP A 210 -1.39 16.37 9.90
C ASP A 210 -0.31 17.24 10.57
N PRO A 211 0.40 18.10 9.84
CA PRO A 211 1.44 18.96 10.41
C PRO A 211 0.90 20.02 11.36
N HIS A 212 -0.38 20.35 11.30
CA HIS A 212 -1.02 21.29 12.23
C HIS A 212 -1.24 20.70 13.63
N VAL A 213 -1.27 19.37 13.74
CA VAL A 213 -1.36 18.68 15.04
C VAL A 213 0.06 18.42 15.54
N THR A 214 0.44 19.05 16.64
CA THR A 214 1.73 18.86 17.31
C THR A 214 1.52 18.21 18.67
N LYS A 215 2.60 17.76 19.32
CA LYS A 215 2.50 17.20 20.69
C LYS A 215 1.94 18.22 21.68
N GLU A 216 2.30 19.49 21.49
CA GLU A 216 1.90 20.60 22.37
C GLU A 216 0.41 20.94 22.25
N ASN A 217 -0.17 20.79 21.07
CA ASN A 217 -1.58 21.12 20.83
C ASN A 217 -2.50 19.90 20.66
N PHE A 218 -1.97 18.68 20.71
CA PHE A 218 -2.71 17.43 20.48
C PHE A 218 -3.96 17.32 21.35
N SER A 219 -3.86 17.58 22.66
CA SER A 219 -5.00 17.49 23.58
C SER A 219 -6.18 18.37 23.16
N ARG A 220 -5.92 19.55 22.59
CA ARG A 220 -6.96 20.44 22.06
C ARG A 220 -7.70 19.82 20.87
N PHE A 221 -6.97 19.19 19.94
CA PHE A 221 -7.58 18.49 18.80
C PHE A 221 -8.33 17.24 19.23
N ALA A 222 -7.74 16.43 20.12
CA ALA A 222 -8.35 15.20 20.64
C ALA A 222 -9.66 15.49 21.42
N ALA A 223 -9.77 16.64 22.09
CA ALA A 223 -11.00 17.07 22.76
C ALA A 223 -12.16 17.34 21.78
N SER A 224 -11.85 17.67 20.53
CA SER A 224 -12.86 17.94 19.48
C SER A 224 -13.25 16.70 18.66
N SER A 225 -12.41 15.65 18.67
CA SER A 225 -12.68 14.42 17.92
C SER A 225 -11.91 13.22 18.49
N PRO A 226 -12.57 12.09 18.75
CA PRO A 226 -11.91 10.88 19.26
C PRO A 226 -11.04 10.18 18.19
N TYR A 227 -11.08 10.64 16.95
CA TYR A 227 -10.36 10.05 15.83
C TYR A 227 -9.02 10.75 15.52
N VAL A 228 -8.67 11.81 16.25
CA VAL A 228 -7.39 12.48 16.09
C VAL A 228 -6.31 11.66 16.78
N SER A 229 -5.31 11.23 16.03
CA SER A 229 -4.16 10.49 16.56
C SER A 229 -3.01 11.43 16.93
N GLU A 230 -2.23 11.02 17.91
CA GLU A 230 -0.97 11.71 18.23
C GLU A 230 -0.07 11.80 16.98
N PRO A 231 0.73 12.89 16.89
CA PRO A 231 1.69 13.06 15.81
C PRO A 231 2.65 11.87 15.72
N LYS A 232 2.60 11.16 14.59
CA LYS A 232 3.46 10.01 14.34
C LYS A 232 3.75 9.91 12.85
N ALA A 233 5.03 9.87 12.47
CA ALA A 233 5.43 9.76 11.07
C ALA A 233 5.03 8.40 10.48
N ILE A 234 4.70 8.39 9.19
CA ILE A 234 4.74 7.18 8.37
C ILE A 234 6.18 6.90 7.94
N THR A 235 6.51 5.64 7.72
CA THR A 235 7.84 5.19 7.28
C THR A 235 7.83 4.70 5.83
N ALA A 236 6.65 4.39 5.30
CA ALA A 236 6.44 3.97 3.92
C ALA A 236 5.22 4.67 3.33
N PHE A 237 5.29 4.99 2.04
CA PHE A 237 4.23 5.71 1.36
C PHE A 237 4.04 5.19 -0.06
N VAL A 238 2.81 4.76 -0.36
CA VAL A 238 2.35 4.37 -1.69
C VAL A 238 1.10 5.18 -1.99
N MET A 239 1.12 5.94 -3.10
CA MET A 239 -0.01 6.78 -3.49
C MET A 239 -0.28 6.67 -4.98
N GLU A 240 -1.53 6.80 -5.36
CA GLU A 240 -1.93 6.84 -6.75
C GLU A 240 -1.38 8.07 -7.49
N ALA A 241 -1.19 7.93 -8.80
CA ALA A 241 -0.87 9.03 -9.72
C ALA A 241 -1.56 8.79 -11.06
N THR A 242 -2.87 8.62 -11.02
CA THR A 242 -3.73 8.28 -12.16
C THR A 242 -3.63 9.30 -13.28
N ASP A 243 -3.57 10.58 -12.94
CA ASP A 243 -3.53 11.67 -13.91
C ASP A 243 -2.15 11.91 -14.51
N GLY A 244 -1.12 11.16 -14.05
CA GLY A 244 0.24 11.34 -14.54
C GLY A 244 0.76 12.74 -14.23
N ASP A 245 1.12 13.50 -15.25
CA ASP A 245 1.59 14.89 -15.15
C ASP A 245 0.50 15.95 -15.45
N LEU A 246 -0.75 15.55 -15.56
CA LEU A 246 -1.85 16.46 -15.85
C LEU A 246 -2.33 17.15 -14.56
N ASP A 247 -2.11 18.45 -14.45
CA ASP A 247 -2.55 19.26 -13.31
C ASP A 247 -3.90 19.99 -13.56
N GLU A 248 -4.44 19.92 -14.77
CA GLU A 248 -5.60 20.73 -15.20
C GLU A 248 -6.85 19.89 -15.49
N ASP A 249 -6.82 18.59 -15.18
CA ASP A 249 -7.94 17.71 -15.42
C ASP A 249 -8.93 17.72 -14.25
N PHE A 250 -10.23 17.67 -14.55
CA PHE A 250 -11.29 17.60 -13.51
C PHE A 250 -11.14 16.41 -12.56
N ARG A 251 -10.43 15.36 -12.98
CA ARG A 251 -10.13 14.18 -12.15
C ARG A 251 -9.29 14.49 -10.93
N LEU A 252 -8.57 15.61 -10.88
CA LEU A 252 -7.85 16.06 -9.68
C LEU A 252 -8.75 16.22 -8.44
N PHE A 253 -10.05 16.33 -8.61
CA PHE A 253 -10.99 16.26 -7.48
C PHE A 253 -11.12 14.86 -6.87
N VAL A 254 -10.74 13.81 -7.60
CA VAL A 254 -10.94 12.41 -7.19
C VAL A 254 -9.69 11.55 -7.38
N HIS A 255 -8.68 12.06 -8.10
CA HIS A 255 -7.39 11.43 -8.36
C HIS A 255 -6.24 12.41 -8.18
N SER A 256 -5.04 11.89 -8.16
CA SER A 256 -3.81 12.69 -8.00
C SER A 256 -2.94 12.67 -9.26
N SER A 257 -2.23 13.77 -9.49
CA SER A 257 -1.10 13.83 -10.41
C SER A 257 0.23 13.53 -9.70
N VAL A 258 1.28 13.27 -10.47
CA VAL A 258 2.65 13.12 -9.94
C VAL A 258 3.07 14.36 -9.14
N GLN A 259 2.68 15.56 -9.59
CA GLN A 259 2.98 16.81 -8.92
C GLN A 259 2.32 16.90 -7.56
N VAL A 260 1.06 16.48 -7.44
CA VAL A 260 0.34 16.41 -6.15
C VAL A 260 1.06 15.45 -5.21
N VAL A 261 1.42 14.24 -5.68
CA VAL A 261 2.15 13.25 -4.88
C VAL A 261 3.52 13.79 -4.45
N ALA A 262 4.28 14.37 -5.38
CA ALA A 262 5.61 14.92 -5.08
C ALA A 262 5.57 16.04 -4.03
N ARG A 263 4.61 16.97 -4.15
CA ARG A 263 4.39 18.05 -3.17
C ARG A 263 3.96 17.50 -1.81
N THR A 264 3.08 16.49 -1.79
CA THR A 264 2.65 15.80 -0.57
C THR A 264 3.84 15.15 0.14
N VAL A 265 4.67 14.37 -0.58
CA VAL A 265 5.87 13.74 -0.04
C VAL A 265 6.85 14.77 0.51
N ALA A 266 7.15 15.82 -0.26
CA ALA A 266 8.07 16.88 0.16
C ALA A 266 7.58 17.60 1.44
N MET A 267 6.27 17.89 1.51
CA MET A 267 5.64 18.52 2.68
C MET A 267 5.71 17.60 3.89
N LEU A 268 5.40 16.32 3.75
CA LEU A 268 5.44 15.35 4.84
C LEU A 268 6.87 15.14 5.37
N ILE A 269 7.88 15.08 4.49
CA ILE A 269 9.31 15.02 4.88
C ILE A 269 9.70 16.29 5.64
N LYS A 270 9.41 17.47 5.07
CA LYS A 270 9.74 18.78 5.69
C LYS A 270 9.18 18.90 7.12
N ASN A 271 8.01 18.36 7.38
CA ASN A 271 7.33 18.43 8.67
C ASN A 271 7.57 17.19 9.56
N GLY A 272 8.50 16.30 9.20
CA GLY A 272 8.80 15.09 9.96
C GLY A 272 7.60 14.12 10.08
N ARG A 273 6.70 14.12 9.09
CA ARG A 273 5.53 13.22 9.03
C ARG A 273 5.72 12.04 8.08
N TYR A 274 6.78 12.06 7.29
CA TYR A 274 7.26 10.92 6.51
C TYR A 274 8.76 10.79 6.72
N THR A 275 9.17 9.65 7.27
CA THR A 275 10.57 9.35 7.63
C THR A 275 10.95 7.99 7.07
N PRO A 276 11.16 7.88 5.75
CA PRO A 276 11.55 6.61 5.14
C PRO A 276 12.93 6.19 5.65
N PRO A 277 13.19 4.88 5.79
CA PRO A 277 14.54 4.36 5.97
C PRO A 277 15.48 4.83 4.85
N PRO A 278 16.80 4.96 5.11
CA PRO A 278 17.76 5.36 4.10
C PRO A 278 17.68 4.49 2.83
N GLY A 279 17.63 5.14 1.67
CA GLY A 279 17.52 4.48 0.37
C GLY A 279 16.13 4.03 -0.04
N GLN A 280 15.12 4.19 0.81
CA GLN A 280 13.72 3.94 0.43
C GLN A 280 13.08 5.20 -0.19
N HIS A 281 12.13 4.95 -1.10
CA HIS A 281 11.38 5.97 -1.82
C HIS A 281 9.88 5.85 -1.48
N ALA A 282 9.13 6.91 -1.75
CA ALA A 282 7.69 6.80 -1.91
C ALA A 282 7.38 6.19 -3.30
N TYR A 283 6.31 5.42 -3.39
CA TYR A 283 5.92 4.76 -4.65
C TYR A 283 4.63 5.34 -5.18
N ILE A 284 4.61 5.58 -6.51
CA ILE A 284 3.37 5.89 -7.22
C ILE A 284 2.78 4.61 -7.82
N THR A 285 1.45 4.49 -7.76
CA THR A 285 0.67 3.34 -8.26
C THR A 285 -0.59 3.82 -8.98
N HIS A 286 -1.47 2.93 -9.39
CA HIS A 286 -2.74 3.23 -10.08
C HIS A 286 -2.52 4.07 -11.34
N LEU A 287 -1.51 3.70 -12.13
CA LEU A 287 -1.04 4.50 -13.26
C LEU A 287 -1.95 4.34 -14.48
N ALA A 288 -2.35 5.47 -15.04
CA ALA A 288 -3.18 5.54 -16.25
C ALA A 288 -2.67 6.62 -17.20
N ILE A 289 -3.49 7.00 -18.16
CA ILE A 289 -3.30 8.13 -19.09
C ILE A 289 -1.91 8.13 -19.71
N LYS A 290 -1.05 9.08 -19.32
CA LYS A 290 0.30 9.23 -19.87
C LYS A 290 1.17 7.98 -19.66
N TYR A 291 1.11 7.38 -18.49
CA TYR A 291 1.99 6.27 -18.11
C TYR A 291 1.47 4.88 -18.45
N ARG A 292 0.26 4.80 -19.05
CA ARG A 292 -0.30 3.53 -19.48
C ARG A 292 0.61 2.86 -20.51
N GLY A 293 1.11 1.67 -20.19
CA GLY A 293 1.97 0.90 -21.08
C GLY A 293 3.43 1.39 -21.16
N TRP A 294 3.85 2.34 -20.34
CA TRP A 294 5.26 2.73 -20.25
C TRP A 294 6.04 1.78 -19.34
N PRO A 295 7.30 1.43 -19.70
CA PRO A 295 8.20 0.73 -18.80
C PRO A 295 8.52 1.60 -17.58
N SER A 296 8.75 0.96 -16.43
CA SER A 296 8.97 1.65 -15.16
C SER A 296 10.22 2.53 -15.20
N GLU A 297 11.28 2.10 -15.86
CA GLU A 297 12.53 2.85 -16.00
C GLU A 297 12.31 4.20 -16.71
N LYS A 298 11.43 4.20 -17.72
CA LYS A 298 11.06 5.43 -18.43
C LYS A 298 10.25 6.37 -17.54
N ILE A 299 9.33 5.84 -16.74
CA ILE A 299 8.55 6.64 -15.79
C ILE A 299 9.48 7.21 -14.72
N ASP A 300 10.32 6.37 -14.11
CA ASP A 300 11.24 6.76 -13.04
C ASP A 300 12.24 7.84 -13.48
N ALA A 301 12.61 7.86 -14.76
CA ALA A 301 13.47 8.92 -15.32
C ALA A 301 12.79 10.31 -15.34
N GLU A 302 11.45 10.36 -15.33
CA GLU A 302 10.66 11.61 -15.28
C GLU A 302 10.27 12.02 -13.85
N LEU A 303 10.40 11.09 -12.88
CA LEU A 303 9.97 11.33 -11.50
C LEU A 303 11.04 12.10 -10.69
N PRO A 304 10.62 12.92 -9.72
CA PRO A 304 11.51 13.41 -8.68
C PRO A 304 12.23 12.25 -7.97
N SER A 305 13.47 12.48 -7.53
CA SER A 305 14.31 11.44 -6.89
C SER A 305 13.70 10.79 -5.65
N THR A 306 12.73 11.43 -5.02
CA THR A 306 11.97 10.89 -3.86
C THR A 306 10.91 9.88 -4.23
N LEU A 307 10.56 9.77 -5.52
CA LEU A 307 9.50 8.90 -6.03
C LEU A 307 10.06 7.77 -6.90
N ARG A 308 9.35 6.66 -6.94
CA ARG A 308 9.52 5.55 -7.89
C ARG A 308 8.16 5.04 -8.34
N SER A 309 8.08 4.49 -9.53
CA SER A 309 6.87 3.85 -10.03
C SER A 309 6.77 2.40 -9.56
N ALA A 310 5.59 2.01 -9.08
CA ALA A 310 5.29 0.60 -8.89
C ALA A 310 5.05 -0.08 -10.25
N HIS A 311 5.31 -1.38 -10.31
CA HIS A 311 4.97 -2.21 -11.46
C HIS A 311 4.46 -3.58 -10.98
N ASP A 312 3.74 -4.26 -11.87
CA ASP A 312 3.22 -5.60 -11.58
C ASP A 312 4.38 -6.56 -11.27
N GLY A 313 4.27 -7.27 -10.16
CA GLY A 313 5.29 -8.19 -9.66
C GLY A 313 6.40 -7.56 -8.82
N LEU A 314 6.46 -6.23 -8.68
CA LEU A 314 7.42 -5.58 -7.78
C LEU A 314 7.20 -6.05 -6.33
N GLU A 315 8.26 -6.50 -5.70
CA GLU A 315 8.27 -6.92 -4.29
C GLU A 315 9.29 -6.11 -3.50
N LEU A 316 8.87 -5.60 -2.36
CA LEU A 316 9.66 -4.71 -1.51
C LEU A 316 9.43 -5.05 -0.03
N VAL A 317 10.36 -4.64 0.82
CA VAL A 317 10.16 -4.54 2.26
C VAL A 317 10.24 -3.04 2.60
N LEU A 318 9.13 -2.47 3.05
CA LEU A 318 8.94 -1.05 3.28
C LEU A 318 8.80 -0.73 4.77
N GLY A 319 9.39 0.38 5.21
CA GLY A 319 9.24 0.94 6.57
C GLY A 319 10.36 0.68 7.55
#